data_32c6046c32bba7659a5e98ae752aee53
#
_entry.id   32c6046c32bba7659a5e98ae752aee53
#
_cell.length_a   1.000
_cell.length_b   1.000
_cell.length_c   1.000
_cell.angle_alpha   90.00
_cell.angle_beta   90.00
_cell.angle_gamma   90.00
#
_symmetry.space_group_name_H-M   'P 1'
#
loop_
_entity.id
_entity.type
_entity.pdbx_description
1 polymer ?
#
loop_
_entity_poly.entity_id
_entity_poly.type
_entity_poly.pdbx_seq_one_letter_code
_entity_poly.pdbx_strand_id
1 'polypeptide(L)'
;MKKSLRALLWAALVCAACTGKEEPVDNTPVVRTVRVEASSLEIPPGESVSLPFVVEDKEATFQEVKLLQDGGREPNELSVREIVLGAERGVYQAVIQDAGKGKNYDLNVRLAIIQRDASTGNEYVVQSSPFRVFSEADPPGTVKTGLPVVYVDTQGSRPINSKEEYVKASLKIKGTEQLEGLDATSCEIRGRGNTTWYWPKKPYLIKLDEKQHIFGMHKHKRWVLLANFMDRTLMRNLVSMKVASMMSNLAWTPGCQPVELVLNGKHMGSYLLIEQVRVDNHRVAITEMTPQDNVGDAVTGGYLLELDFHYDNEVQWTDPHGHNNQWGNGIPFGVKYPDPDDLTSQQLTYIKGYISETANVLYGNNFKDPENGYAKYLDVDSFIDYWIVFEVMGNHELGNPGSVFMHKDRGGKLTAGPCWDFDWGVLSYSTSPQARTGLINHSAIWYGRLRQDPAFEAKLKARFNELLPKLQTIPDYMDECERLLTESAKLNFAMWNPAEDASQNGGNIINGDERMSFHDAVARLKSIYKDRLQVIPTKL
;
A
#
# COMPACT_ATOMS: atom_id res chain seq x y z
N MET A 1 -12.82 -7.87 -33.07
CA MET A 1 -13.21 -8.91 -34.04
C MET A 1 -12.39 -10.15 -33.72
N LYS A 2 -12.95 -11.06 -32.94
CA LYS A 2 -12.32 -12.32 -32.55
C LYS A 2 -12.61 -13.35 -33.64
N LYS A 3 -11.57 -13.84 -34.32
CA LYS A 3 -11.67 -15.02 -35.19
C LYS A 3 -11.26 -16.24 -34.37
N SER A 4 -12.24 -17.06 -34.00
CA SER A 4 -12.02 -18.40 -33.50
C SER A 4 -11.58 -19.29 -34.67
N LEU A 5 -10.37 -19.83 -34.59
CA LEU A 5 -9.92 -20.87 -35.50
C LEU A 5 -10.34 -22.23 -34.90
N ARG A 6 -11.36 -22.83 -35.49
CA ARG A 6 -11.64 -24.26 -35.27
C ARG A 6 -10.55 -25.06 -35.99
N ALA A 7 -9.82 -25.88 -35.26
CA ALA A 7 -8.91 -26.85 -35.85
C ALA A 7 -9.72 -27.93 -36.56
N LEU A 8 -9.72 -27.91 -37.88
CA LEU A 8 -10.20 -29.01 -38.72
C LEU A 8 -9.04 -29.97 -38.94
N LEU A 9 -9.18 -31.19 -38.45
CA LEU A 9 -8.41 -32.34 -38.89
C LEU A 9 -8.84 -32.72 -40.33
N TRP A 10 -7.94 -32.65 -41.28
CA TRP A 10 -8.08 -33.39 -42.55
C TRP A 10 -6.79 -34.12 -42.84
N ALA A 11 -6.89 -35.46 -42.87
CA ALA A 11 -5.87 -36.34 -43.33
C ALA A 11 -5.79 -36.29 -44.86
N ALA A 12 -4.61 -36.01 -45.42
CA ALA A 12 -4.36 -36.13 -46.82
C ALA A 12 -3.94 -37.58 -47.15
N LEU A 13 -4.81 -38.29 -47.85
CA LEU A 13 -4.51 -39.58 -48.43
C LEU A 13 -3.68 -39.35 -49.73
N VAL A 14 -2.46 -39.84 -49.79
CA VAL A 14 -1.74 -39.99 -51.03
C VAL A 14 -1.50 -41.49 -51.28
N CYS A 15 -2.17 -42.04 -52.32
CA CYS A 15 -1.87 -43.35 -52.87
C CYS A 15 -0.56 -43.32 -53.71
N ALA A 16 0.36 -44.23 -53.37
CA ALA A 16 1.31 -44.74 -54.38
C ALA A 16 1.62 -46.22 -54.05
N ALA A 17 1.20 -47.10 -54.92
CA ALA A 17 1.57 -48.50 -54.89
C ALA A 17 3.00 -48.67 -55.34
N CYS A 18 3.81 -49.48 -54.58
CA CYS A 18 4.73 -50.47 -55.16
C CYS A 18 5.39 -51.31 -54.09
N THR A 19 5.05 -52.57 -54.03
CA THR A 19 5.76 -53.80 -53.66
C THR A 19 7.11 -53.73 -52.94
N GLY A 20 7.05 -54.20 -51.68
CA GLY A 20 8.21 -54.58 -50.87
C GLY A 20 7.68 -54.79 -49.41
N LYS A 21 7.69 -56.07 -48.97
CA LYS A 21 7.37 -56.39 -47.58
C LYS A 21 8.50 -55.88 -46.68
N GLU A 22 8.40 -54.67 -46.22
CA GLU A 22 8.96 -54.19 -44.95
C GLU A 22 7.78 -53.84 -44.06
N GLU A 23 7.78 -54.40 -42.84
CA GLU A 23 6.81 -54.01 -41.84
C GLU A 23 6.91 -52.48 -41.67
N PRO A 24 5.79 -51.74 -41.67
CA PRO A 24 5.84 -50.30 -41.49
C PRO A 24 6.37 -50.04 -40.08
N VAL A 25 7.55 -49.47 -39.98
CA VAL A 25 8.01 -48.81 -38.76
C VAL A 25 7.04 -47.67 -38.52
N ASP A 26 6.24 -47.80 -37.49
CA ASP A 26 5.33 -46.74 -37.07
C ASP A 26 6.16 -45.55 -36.55
N ASN A 27 6.31 -44.56 -37.42
CA ASN A 27 7.01 -43.32 -37.13
C ASN A 27 6.09 -42.26 -36.58
N THR A 28 4.94 -42.66 -35.99
CA THR A 28 4.03 -41.69 -35.32
C THR A 28 4.76 -41.06 -34.15
N PRO A 29 4.94 -39.74 -34.11
CA PRO A 29 5.59 -39.08 -32.98
C PRO A 29 4.79 -39.33 -31.68
N VAL A 30 5.42 -39.99 -30.74
CA VAL A 30 4.78 -40.32 -29.44
C VAL A 30 5.24 -39.29 -28.39
N VAL A 31 4.30 -38.68 -27.68
CA VAL A 31 4.64 -37.84 -26.51
C VAL A 31 5.35 -38.70 -25.49
N ARG A 32 6.58 -38.36 -25.13
CA ARG A 32 7.38 -39.09 -24.16
C ARG A 32 7.31 -38.46 -22.76
N THR A 33 7.21 -37.14 -22.71
CA THR A 33 7.13 -36.41 -21.47
C THR A 33 6.17 -35.23 -21.60
N VAL A 34 5.48 -34.92 -20.50
CA VAL A 34 4.70 -33.71 -20.31
C VAL A 34 5.11 -33.05 -19.02
N ARG A 35 5.36 -31.75 -19.07
CA ARG A 35 5.81 -30.97 -17.93
C ARG A 35 4.86 -29.80 -17.69
N VAL A 36 4.38 -29.69 -16.44
CA VAL A 36 3.68 -28.54 -15.90
C VAL A 36 4.65 -27.85 -14.94
N GLU A 37 4.88 -26.55 -15.12
CA GLU A 37 5.83 -25.78 -14.30
C GLU A 37 5.18 -25.25 -13.02
N ALA A 38 3.86 -25.07 -13.01
CA ALA A 38 3.13 -24.64 -11.84
C ALA A 38 3.07 -25.75 -10.77
N SER A 39 3.44 -25.42 -9.54
CA SER A 39 3.27 -26.31 -8.39
C SER A 39 1.85 -26.24 -7.83
N SER A 40 1.13 -25.14 -8.06
CA SER A 40 -0.26 -24.95 -7.67
C SER A 40 -0.99 -24.05 -8.65
N LEU A 41 -2.31 -24.21 -8.76
CA LEU A 41 -3.23 -23.43 -9.58
C LEU A 41 -4.49 -23.15 -8.78
N GLU A 42 -4.80 -21.88 -8.57
CA GLU A 42 -6.09 -21.44 -8.03
C GLU A 42 -7.08 -21.22 -9.17
N ILE A 43 -8.27 -21.78 -9.07
CA ILE A 43 -9.34 -21.55 -10.02
C ILE A 43 -10.54 -20.97 -9.25
N PRO A 44 -10.88 -19.69 -9.45
CA PRO A 44 -12.04 -19.10 -8.81
C PRO A 44 -13.32 -19.87 -9.16
N PRO A 45 -14.29 -19.98 -8.23
CA PRO A 45 -15.51 -20.73 -8.44
C PRO A 45 -16.27 -20.33 -9.72
N GLY A 46 -16.50 -21.30 -10.59
CA GLY A 46 -17.21 -21.10 -11.87
C GLY A 46 -16.38 -20.46 -12.99
N GLU A 47 -15.10 -20.16 -12.74
CA GLU A 47 -14.18 -19.56 -13.73
C GLU A 47 -13.34 -20.60 -14.45
N SER A 48 -12.54 -20.15 -15.41
CA SER A 48 -11.57 -20.96 -16.13
C SER A 48 -10.20 -20.29 -16.08
N VAL A 49 -9.15 -21.08 -15.88
CA VAL A 49 -7.77 -20.60 -15.83
C VAL A 49 -6.93 -21.37 -16.84
N SER A 50 -5.99 -20.67 -17.50
CA SER A 50 -5.04 -21.28 -18.45
C SER A 50 -3.82 -21.82 -17.72
N LEU A 51 -3.54 -23.12 -17.91
CA LEU A 51 -2.36 -23.79 -17.38
C LEU A 51 -1.37 -24.04 -18.51
N PRO A 52 -0.19 -23.41 -18.55
CA PRO A 52 0.84 -23.71 -19.50
C PRO A 52 1.50 -25.06 -19.22
N PHE A 53 1.75 -25.84 -20.28
CA PHE A 53 2.48 -27.08 -20.21
C PHE A 53 3.38 -27.28 -21.43
N VAL A 54 4.43 -28.07 -21.27
CA VAL A 54 5.41 -28.34 -22.30
C VAL A 54 5.42 -29.82 -22.65
N VAL A 55 5.47 -30.12 -23.94
CA VAL A 55 5.66 -31.46 -24.49
C VAL A 55 7.01 -31.52 -25.13
N GLU A 56 7.86 -32.47 -24.74
CA GLU A 56 9.24 -32.54 -25.25
C GLU A 56 9.32 -32.94 -26.73
N ASP A 57 8.42 -33.82 -27.19
CA ASP A 57 8.32 -34.13 -28.61
C ASP A 57 7.48 -33.08 -29.34
N LYS A 58 8.14 -32.17 -30.02
CA LYS A 58 7.54 -31.00 -30.68
C LYS A 58 6.63 -31.33 -31.87
N GLU A 59 6.66 -32.55 -32.36
CA GLU A 59 5.86 -33.01 -33.51
C GLU A 59 4.74 -33.98 -33.10
N ALA A 60 4.65 -34.30 -31.80
CA ALA A 60 3.65 -35.22 -31.31
C ALA A 60 2.22 -34.64 -31.46
N THR A 61 1.34 -35.48 -31.95
CA THR A 61 -0.10 -35.23 -31.95
C THR A 61 -0.72 -36.00 -30.79
N PHE A 62 -1.64 -35.39 -30.10
CA PHE A 62 -2.40 -36.04 -29.02
C PHE A 62 -3.90 -35.87 -29.26
N GLN A 63 -4.69 -36.83 -28.79
CA GLN A 63 -6.12 -36.85 -29.04
C GLN A 63 -6.89 -36.17 -27.94
N GLU A 64 -6.41 -36.34 -26.71
CA GLU A 64 -7.12 -35.82 -25.53
C GLU A 64 -6.12 -35.42 -24.42
N VAL A 65 -6.49 -34.36 -23.69
CA VAL A 65 -5.80 -33.91 -22.48
C VAL A 65 -6.79 -33.88 -21.34
N LYS A 66 -6.43 -34.51 -20.23
CA LYS A 66 -7.26 -34.63 -19.03
C LYS A 66 -6.49 -34.27 -17.77
N LEU A 67 -7.23 -33.98 -16.71
CA LEU A 67 -6.70 -33.96 -15.34
C LEU A 67 -7.05 -35.26 -14.66
N LEU A 68 -6.06 -35.88 -14.02
CA LEU A 68 -6.24 -37.14 -13.31
C LEU A 68 -5.77 -36.99 -11.86
N GLN A 69 -6.57 -37.46 -10.92
CA GLN A 69 -6.19 -37.65 -9.51
C GLN A 69 -5.39 -38.96 -9.34
N ASP A 70 -4.83 -39.17 -8.16
CA ASP A 70 -4.21 -40.44 -7.80
C ASP A 70 -5.22 -41.58 -7.96
N GLY A 71 -4.78 -42.64 -8.67
CA GLY A 71 -5.67 -43.75 -9.07
C GLY A 71 -6.32 -43.58 -10.43
N GLY A 72 -5.98 -42.55 -11.22
CA GLY A 72 -6.36 -42.37 -12.63
C GLY A 72 -7.81 -41.90 -12.87
N ARG A 73 -8.45 -41.37 -11.85
CA ARG A 73 -9.82 -40.82 -11.96
C ARG A 73 -9.81 -39.35 -12.34
N GLU A 74 -10.73 -38.95 -13.22
CA GLU A 74 -10.99 -37.54 -13.47
C GLU A 74 -11.68 -36.90 -12.26
N PRO A 75 -11.25 -35.70 -11.82
CA PRO A 75 -11.95 -34.98 -10.75
C PRO A 75 -13.33 -34.50 -11.26
N ASN A 76 -14.35 -34.62 -10.42
CA ASN A 76 -15.70 -34.13 -10.74
C ASN A 76 -15.79 -32.59 -10.73
N GLU A 77 -14.83 -31.95 -10.09
CA GLU A 77 -14.76 -30.51 -9.85
C GLU A 77 -14.10 -29.76 -11.00
N LEU A 78 -13.32 -30.45 -11.83
CA LEU A 78 -12.48 -29.85 -12.88
C LEU A 78 -12.70 -30.53 -14.22
N SER A 79 -12.58 -29.73 -15.28
CA SER A 79 -12.51 -30.25 -16.65
C SER A 79 -11.52 -29.45 -17.49
N VAL A 80 -10.89 -30.11 -18.45
CA VAL A 80 -10.11 -29.42 -19.50
C VAL A 80 -11.08 -29.04 -20.61
N ARG A 81 -11.31 -27.75 -20.77
CA ARG A 81 -12.27 -27.22 -21.76
C ARG A 81 -11.68 -27.08 -23.15
N GLU A 82 -10.41 -26.65 -23.22
CA GLU A 82 -9.77 -26.29 -24.47
C GLU A 82 -8.26 -26.44 -24.33
N ILE A 83 -7.59 -26.79 -25.43
CA ILE A 83 -6.12 -26.74 -25.54
C ILE A 83 -5.78 -25.71 -26.59
N VAL A 84 -4.93 -24.75 -26.23
CA VAL A 84 -4.44 -23.69 -27.10
C VAL A 84 -2.95 -23.87 -27.34
N LEU A 85 -2.53 -23.76 -28.59
CA LEU A 85 -1.11 -23.77 -28.95
C LEU A 85 -0.45 -22.48 -28.45
N GLY A 86 0.66 -22.61 -27.73
CA GLY A 86 1.47 -21.48 -27.29
C GLY A 86 2.25 -20.82 -28.42
N ALA A 87 2.92 -19.74 -28.10
CA ALA A 87 3.75 -19.00 -29.08
C ALA A 87 5.01 -19.77 -29.52
N GLU A 88 5.49 -20.68 -28.69
CA GLU A 88 6.65 -21.52 -28.95
C GLU A 88 6.22 -22.96 -29.28
N ARG A 89 6.97 -23.59 -30.22
CA ARG A 89 6.70 -24.97 -30.60
C ARG A 89 6.93 -25.94 -29.46
N GLY A 90 5.93 -26.76 -29.15
CA GLY A 90 5.93 -27.70 -28.00
C GLY A 90 5.38 -27.12 -26.70
N VAL A 91 5.00 -25.84 -26.69
CA VAL A 91 4.31 -25.19 -25.57
C VAL A 91 2.81 -25.13 -25.86
N TYR A 92 2.00 -25.52 -24.89
CA TYR A 92 0.54 -25.53 -24.97
C TYR A 92 -0.06 -24.90 -23.73
N GLN A 93 -1.32 -24.51 -23.82
CA GLN A 93 -2.12 -24.04 -22.68
C GLN A 93 -3.39 -24.89 -22.57
N ALA A 94 -3.58 -25.50 -21.42
CA ALA A 94 -4.83 -26.16 -21.09
C ALA A 94 -5.74 -25.15 -20.37
N VAL A 95 -6.91 -24.89 -20.92
CA VAL A 95 -7.94 -24.10 -20.24
C VAL A 95 -8.69 -25.02 -19.31
N ILE A 96 -8.44 -24.89 -18.01
CA ILE A 96 -9.05 -25.69 -16.95
C ILE A 96 -10.25 -24.90 -16.43
N GLN A 97 -11.42 -25.54 -16.44
CA GLN A 97 -12.66 -24.96 -15.95
C GLN A 97 -13.07 -25.57 -14.62
N ASP A 98 -13.47 -24.71 -13.67
CA ASP A 98 -14.18 -25.14 -12.46
C ASP A 98 -15.60 -25.61 -12.80
N ALA A 99 -15.88 -26.88 -12.52
CA ALA A 99 -17.21 -27.47 -12.61
C ALA A 99 -17.86 -27.68 -11.22
N GLY A 100 -17.16 -27.27 -10.16
CA GLY A 100 -17.51 -27.55 -8.76
C GLY A 100 -18.70 -26.78 -8.19
N LYS A 101 -19.41 -26.01 -9.00
CA LYS A 101 -20.64 -25.29 -8.62
C LYS A 101 -20.50 -24.45 -7.34
N GLY A 102 -19.37 -23.74 -7.19
CA GLY A 102 -19.12 -22.85 -6.06
C GLY A 102 -18.74 -23.57 -4.75
N LYS A 103 -18.29 -24.81 -4.81
CA LYS A 103 -17.77 -25.55 -3.65
C LYS A 103 -16.25 -25.40 -3.59
N ASN A 104 -15.75 -25.27 -2.38
CA ASN A 104 -14.30 -25.34 -2.13
C ASN A 104 -13.78 -26.74 -2.42
N TYR A 105 -12.64 -26.85 -3.08
CA TYR A 105 -11.91 -28.08 -3.27
C TYR A 105 -10.40 -27.82 -3.22
N ASP A 106 -9.65 -28.87 -2.92
CA ASP A 106 -8.20 -28.89 -2.85
C ASP A 106 -7.75 -30.26 -3.34
N LEU A 107 -7.23 -30.30 -4.56
CA LEU A 107 -6.97 -31.55 -5.28
C LEU A 107 -5.52 -31.61 -5.74
N ASN A 108 -4.88 -32.76 -5.56
CA ASN A 108 -3.65 -33.08 -6.26
C ASN A 108 -4.00 -33.77 -7.58
N VAL A 109 -3.59 -33.19 -8.68
CA VAL A 109 -3.87 -33.69 -10.03
C VAL A 109 -2.60 -33.77 -10.87
N ARG A 110 -2.68 -34.54 -11.94
CA ARG A 110 -1.67 -34.62 -13.01
C ARG A 110 -2.32 -34.25 -14.32
N LEU A 111 -1.62 -33.52 -15.17
CA LEU A 111 -2.03 -33.35 -16.55
C LEU A 111 -1.66 -34.64 -17.31
N ALA A 112 -2.65 -35.28 -17.92
CA ALA A 112 -2.50 -36.50 -18.67
C ALA A 112 -2.76 -36.25 -20.15
N ILE A 113 -1.82 -36.67 -21.00
CA ILE A 113 -1.96 -36.66 -22.45
C ILE A 113 -2.29 -38.08 -22.90
N ILE A 114 -3.40 -38.23 -23.61
CA ILE A 114 -3.86 -39.53 -24.14
C ILE A 114 -3.60 -39.56 -25.66
N GLN A 115 -2.89 -40.57 -26.05
CA GLN A 115 -2.61 -40.87 -27.46
C GLN A 115 -3.12 -42.27 -27.79
N ARG A 116 -3.62 -42.45 -29.00
CA ARG A 116 -4.06 -43.76 -29.49
C ARG A 116 -3.22 -44.13 -30.71
N ASP A 117 -2.60 -45.26 -30.67
CA ASP A 117 -1.92 -45.87 -31.80
C ASP A 117 -2.95 -46.20 -32.90
N ALA A 118 -2.77 -45.61 -34.07
CA ALA A 118 -3.73 -45.79 -35.17
C ALA A 118 -3.71 -47.22 -35.77
N SER A 119 -2.63 -47.97 -35.56
CA SER A 119 -2.46 -49.33 -36.11
C SER A 119 -2.96 -50.42 -35.17
N THR A 120 -2.76 -50.24 -33.88
CA THR A 120 -3.11 -51.26 -32.87
C THR A 120 -4.36 -50.90 -32.05
N GLY A 121 -4.77 -49.64 -32.07
CA GLY A 121 -5.86 -49.11 -31.24
C GLY A 121 -5.51 -48.96 -29.76
N ASN A 122 -4.25 -49.23 -29.38
CA ASN A 122 -3.80 -49.11 -27.98
C ASN A 122 -3.72 -47.66 -27.53
N GLU A 123 -4.12 -47.40 -26.29
CA GLU A 123 -3.99 -46.10 -25.65
C GLU A 123 -2.69 -45.98 -24.85
N TYR A 124 -2.01 -44.86 -25.02
CA TYR A 124 -0.82 -44.51 -24.26
C TYR A 124 -1.13 -43.23 -23.45
N VAL A 125 -0.86 -43.26 -22.15
CA VAL A 125 -1.10 -42.15 -21.24
C VAL A 125 0.21 -41.65 -20.66
N VAL A 126 0.57 -40.42 -20.95
CA VAL A 126 1.73 -39.75 -20.36
C VAL A 126 1.27 -38.68 -19.39
N GLN A 127 1.79 -38.69 -18.16
CA GLN A 127 1.35 -37.80 -17.09
C GLN A 127 2.48 -36.88 -16.64
N SER A 128 2.11 -35.65 -16.24
CA SER A 128 3.01 -34.71 -15.58
C SER A 128 3.34 -35.14 -14.14
N SER A 129 4.29 -34.48 -13.51
CA SER A 129 4.37 -34.46 -12.06
C SER A 129 3.06 -33.94 -11.46
N PRO A 130 2.69 -34.34 -10.24
CA PRO A 130 1.48 -33.85 -9.59
C PRO A 130 1.62 -32.35 -9.27
N PHE A 131 0.53 -31.62 -9.37
CA PHE A 131 0.39 -30.24 -8.92
C PHE A 131 -0.94 -30.05 -8.22
N ARG A 132 -1.00 -29.06 -7.36
CA ARG A 132 -2.19 -28.75 -6.57
C ARG A 132 -3.14 -27.88 -7.38
N VAL A 133 -4.43 -28.23 -7.44
CA VAL A 133 -5.49 -27.35 -7.96
C VAL A 133 -6.52 -27.15 -6.88
N PHE A 134 -6.83 -25.91 -6.57
CA PHE A 134 -7.78 -25.59 -5.52
C PHE A 134 -8.72 -24.47 -5.95
N SER A 135 -9.91 -24.48 -5.36
CA SER A 135 -10.89 -23.40 -5.43
C SER A 135 -11.34 -23.08 -4.03
N GLU A 136 -11.28 -21.82 -3.69
CA GLU A 136 -11.82 -21.33 -2.44
C GLU A 136 -12.87 -20.29 -2.77
N ALA A 137 -14.12 -20.54 -2.34
CA ALA A 137 -15.17 -19.56 -2.52
C ALA A 137 -14.81 -18.29 -1.75
N ASP A 138 -14.96 -17.16 -2.40
CA ASP A 138 -14.72 -15.89 -1.75
C ASP A 138 -15.57 -15.78 -0.46
N PRO A 139 -15.00 -15.31 0.65
CA PRO A 139 -15.75 -15.03 1.85
C PRO A 139 -16.93 -14.08 1.57
N PRO A 140 -18.01 -14.14 2.37
CA PRO A 140 -19.12 -13.20 2.23
C PRO A 140 -18.67 -11.75 2.21
N GLY A 141 -19.27 -10.92 1.37
CA GLY A 141 -18.93 -9.50 1.23
C GLY A 141 -17.74 -9.19 0.31
N THR A 142 -17.09 -10.21 -0.26
CA THR A 142 -16.03 -10.00 -1.26
C THR A 142 -16.52 -9.25 -2.49
N VAL A 143 -15.72 -8.30 -2.95
CA VAL A 143 -15.94 -7.52 -4.17
C VAL A 143 -14.75 -7.67 -5.12
N LYS A 144 -15.00 -7.52 -6.42
CA LYS A 144 -13.97 -7.62 -7.46
C LYS A 144 -13.72 -6.23 -8.05
N THR A 145 -12.77 -5.50 -7.46
CA THR A 145 -12.38 -4.15 -7.90
C THR A 145 -10.98 -4.09 -8.50
N GLY A 146 -10.25 -5.21 -8.46
CA GLY A 146 -8.82 -5.26 -8.81
C GLY A 146 -7.89 -4.93 -7.64
N LEU A 147 -8.43 -4.47 -6.51
CA LEU A 147 -7.65 -4.27 -5.28
C LEU A 147 -7.58 -5.55 -4.45
N PRO A 148 -6.51 -5.71 -3.63
CA PRO A 148 -6.50 -6.73 -2.59
C PRO A 148 -7.66 -6.56 -1.62
N VAL A 149 -8.17 -7.66 -1.07
CA VAL A 149 -9.27 -7.64 -0.09
C VAL A 149 -8.74 -8.06 1.28
N VAL A 150 -8.91 -7.19 2.26
CA VAL A 150 -8.61 -7.46 3.67
C VAL A 150 -9.88 -7.90 4.37
N TYR A 151 -9.91 -9.12 4.85
CA TYR A 151 -10.98 -9.67 5.66
C TYR A 151 -10.61 -9.56 7.14
N VAL A 152 -11.52 -9.04 7.93
CA VAL A 152 -11.39 -8.99 9.39
C VAL A 152 -12.66 -9.56 9.99
N ASP A 153 -12.53 -10.66 10.71
CA ASP A 153 -13.63 -11.28 11.41
C ASP A 153 -13.40 -11.21 12.92
N THR A 154 -14.18 -10.37 13.59
CA THR A 154 -14.11 -10.21 15.04
C THR A 154 -14.75 -11.40 15.74
N GLN A 155 -14.18 -11.80 16.86
CA GLN A 155 -14.70 -12.92 17.65
C GLN A 155 -16.18 -12.69 18.03
N GLY A 156 -17.06 -13.60 17.57
CA GLY A 156 -18.50 -13.49 17.78
C GLY A 156 -19.16 -12.32 17.03
N SER A 157 -18.55 -11.85 15.94
CA SER A 157 -18.99 -10.67 15.18
C SER A 157 -19.16 -9.42 16.04
N ARG A 158 -18.36 -9.29 17.10
CA ARG A 158 -18.41 -8.16 18.04
C ARG A 158 -18.12 -6.85 17.30
N PRO A 159 -18.94 -5.79 17.46
CA PRO A 159 -18.69 -4.50 16.83
C PRO A 159 -17.46 -3.79 17.42
N ILE A 160 -16.78 -2.98 16.60
CA ILE A 160 -15.63 -2.16 17.00
C ILE A 160 -16.15 -0.76 17.30
N ASN A 161 -16.38 -0.46 18.57
CA ASN A 161 -17.01 0.79 19.03
C ASN A 161 -16.08 1.70 19.86
N SER A 162 -14.82 1.28 20.06
CA SER A 162 -13.87 2.01 20.92
C SER A 162 -12.53 2.25 20.21
N LYS A 163 -11.87 3.36 20.53
CA LYS A 163 -10.46 3.64 20.22
C LYS A 163 -9.50 3.06 21.26
N GLU A 164 -10.01 2.68 22.42
CA GLU A 164 -9.22 2.22 23.58
C GLU A 164 -9.21 0.70 23.65
N GLU A 165 -10.38 0.07 23.55
CA GLU A 165 -10.53 -1.37 23.68
C GLU A 165 -10.23 -2.10 22.37
N TYR A 166 -9.34 -3.09 22.45
CA TYR A 166 -9.11 -4.04 21.38
C TYR A 166 -10.15 -5.15 21.37
N VAL A 167 -10.59 -5.50 20.18
CA VAL A 167 -11.44 -6.67 19.91
C VAL A 167 -10.59 -7.76 19.25
N LYS A 168 -10.62 -8.96 19.78
CA LYS A 168 -9.95 -10.13 19.16
C LYS A 168 -10.59 -10.44 17.82
N ALA A 169 -9.76 -10.71 16.82
CA ALA A 169 -10.19 -10.95 15.46
C ALA A 169 -9.25 -11.93 14.73
N SER A 170 -9.68 -12.39 13.58
CA SER A 170 -8.84 -13.02 12.55
C SER A 170 -8.72 -12.06 11.39
N LEU A 171 -7.54 -11.99 10.80
CA LEU A 171 -7.26 -11.22 9.59
C LEU A 171 -6.79 -12.17 8.48
N LYS A 172 -7.36 -12.05 7.29
CA LYS A 172 -6.92 -12.72 6.05
C LYS A 172 -6.81 -11.66 4.96
N ILE A 173 -5.87 -11.83 4.04
CA ILE A 173 -5.78 -10.95 2.87
C ILE A 173 -5.82 -11.81 1.61
N LYS A 174 -6.78 -11.55 0.74
CA LYS A 174 -6.76 -12.04 -0.63
C LYS A 174 -5.94 -11.06 -1.47
N GLY A 175 -4.82 -11.54 -2.00
CA GLY A 175 -3.93 -10.75 -2.86
C GLY A 175 -4.49 -10.54 -4.27
N THR A 176 -3.61 -10.11 -5.16
CA THR A 176 -3.85 -9.99 -6.60
C THR A 176 -2.75 -10.76 -7.34
N GLU A 177 -2.73 -10.74 -8.66
CA GLU A 177 -1.61 -11.33 -9.44
C GLU A 177 -0.25 -10.71 -9.09
N GLN A 178 -0.22 -9.43 -8.66
CA GLN A 178 1.00 -8.68 -8.37
C GLN A 178 1.30 -8.56 -6.88
N LEU A 179 0.32 -8.81 -6.01
CA LEU A 179 0.41 -8.61 -4.57
C LEU A 179 0.06 -9.90 -3.83
N GLU A 180 1.03 -10.42 -3.10
CA GLU A 180 0.86 -11.63 -2.30
C GLU A 180 -0.22 -11.41 -1.22
N GLY A 181 -1.06 -12.41 -1.01
CA GLY A 181 -2.05 -12.44 0.06
C GLY A 181 -1.44 -12.79 1.42
N LEU A 182 -2.28 -12.90 2.43
CA LEU A 182 -1.91 -13.37 3.77
C LEU A 182 -2.96 -14.36 4.24
N ASP A 183 -2.51 -15.55 4.63
CA ASP A 183 -3.37 -16.54 5.25
C ASP A 183 -3.95 -16.03 6.57
N ALA A 184 -5.08 -16.64 6.98
CA ALA A 184 -5.77 -16.24 8.20
C ALA A 184 -4.83 -16.27 9.42
N THR A 185 -4.68 -15.14 10.07
CA THR A 185 -3.84 -14.96 11.26
C THR A 185 -4.61 -14.25 12.37
N SER A 186 -4.26 -14.57 13.61
CA SER A 186 -4.87 -13.93 14.78
C SER A 186 -4.40 -12.48 14.93
N CYS A 187 -5.34 -11.62 15.32
CA CYS A 187 -5.06 -10.23 15.57
C CYS A 187 -6.03 -9.63 16.61
N GLU A 188 -5.70 -8.41 17.00
CA GLU A 188 -6.58 -7.51 17.74
C GLU A 188 -6.84 -6.26 16.87
N ILE A 189 -8.06 -5.75 16.90
CA ILE A 189 -8.46 -4.56 16.15
C ILE A 189 -9.22 -3.58 17.05
N ARG A 190 -8.99 -2.28 16.84
CA ARG A 190 -9.75 -1.20 17.49
C ARG A 190 -9.93 0.00 16.57
N GLY A 191 -10.78 0.91 16.94
CA GLY A 191 -10.87 2.22 16.31
C GLY A 191 -9.59 3.05 16.47
N ARG A 192 -9.43 4.07 15.64
CA ARG A 192 -8.35 5.06 15.74
C ARG A 192 -8.77 6.42 15.17
N GLY A 193 -7.88 7.40 15.32
CA GLY A 193 -8.04 8.75 14.79
C GLY A 193 -8.79 9.67 15.77
N ASN A 194 -8.69 10.96 15.55
CA ASN A 194 -9.37 12.00 16.30
C ASN A 194 -10.67 12.38 15.58
N THR A 195 -10.66 13.38 14.73
CA THR A 195 -11.82 13.80 13.93
C THR A 195 -12.34 12.66 13.05
N THR A 196 -11.47 11.87 12.45
CA THR A 196 -11.83 10.77 11.56
C THR A 196 -12.63 9.65 12.25
N TRP A 197 -12.53 9.50 13.56
CA TRP A 197 -13.33 8.54 14.32
C TRP A 197 -14.82 8.95 14.43
N TYR A 198 -15.12 10.23 14.33
CA TYR A 198 -16.51 10.72 14.36
C TYR A 198 -17.23 10.55 13.03
N TRP A 199 -16.50 10.36 11.90
CA TRP A 199 -17.09 10.13 10.59
C TRP A 199 -17.80 8.78 10.49
N PRO A 200 -18.81 8.61 9.60
CA PRO A 200 -19.53 7.34 9.43
C PRO A 200 -18.60 6.18 9.09
N LYS A 201 -17.66 6.36 8.19
CA LYS A 201 -16.65 5.37 7.79
C LYS A 201 -15.45 5.44 8.74
N LYS A 202 -15.28 4.39 9.54
CA LYS A 202 -14.31 4.37 10.66
C LYS A 202 -12.93 3.90 10.21
N PRO A 203 -11.85 4.55 10.62
CA PRO A 203 -10.49 4.03 10.51
C PRO A 203 -10.16 3.04 11.63
N TYR A 204 -9.26 2.09 11.37
CA TYR A 204 -8.91 1.03 12.32
C TYR A 204 -7.41 0.90 12.54
N LEU A 205 -7.04 0.43 13.73
CA LEU A 205 -5.71 -0.01 14.11
C LEU A 205 -5.73 -1.51 14.32
N ILE A 206 -4.84 -2.22 13.62
CA ILE A 206 -4.67 -3.67 13.68
C ILE A 206 -3.35 -3.97 14.41
N LYS A 207 -3.41 -4.97 15.29
CA LYS A 207 -2.25 -5.55 15.99
C LYS A 207 -2.27 -7.05 15.79
N LEU A 208 -1.41 -7.56 14.91
CA LEU A 208 -1.23 -8.99 14.69
C LEU A 208 -0.54 -9.64 15.91
N ASP A 209 -0.86 -10.89 16.18
CA ASP A 209 -0.20 -11.65 17.24
C ASP A 209 1.26 -11.90 16.88
N GLU A 210 1.55 -12.15 15.59
CA GLU A 210 2.90 -12.33 15.06
C GLU A 210 3.24 -11.28 13.99
N LYS A 211 4.54 -10.96 13.85
CA LYS A 211 5.02 -10.06 12.80
C LYS A 211 4.80 -10.69 11.42
N GLN A 212 4.11 -10.01 10.51
CA GLN A 212 3.87 -10.44 9.13
C GLN A 212 4.37 -9.42 8.11
N HIS A 213 4.80 -9.92 6.95
CA HIS A 213 4.96 -9.09 5.75
C HIS A 213 3.59 -8.89 5.11
N ILE A 214 3.29 -7.68 4.69
CA ILE A 214 2.08 -7.39 3.93
C ILE A 214 2.49 -6.56 2.71
N PHE A 215 2.18 -7.03 1.51
CA PHE A 215 2.43 -6.34 0.23
C PHE A 215 3.88 -5.86 0.05
N GLY A 216 4.86 -6.67 0.42
CA GLY A 216 6.28 -6.33 0.33
C GLY A 216 6.78 -5.32 1.38
N MET A 217 5.91 -4.79 2.24
CA MET A 217 6.30 -3.94 3.36
C MET A 217 7.00 -4.75 4.46
N HIS A 218 7.82 -4.09 5.28
CA HIS A 218 8.61 -4.77 6.30
C HIS A 218 7.75 -5.46 7.36
N LYS A 219 8.25 -6.61 7.82
CA LYS A 219 7.59 -7.47 8.78
C LYS A 219 7.28 -6.75 10.10
N HIS A 220 6.01 -6.60 10.43
CA HIS A 220 5.59 -5.93 11.67
C HIS A 220 4.23 -6.43 12.18
N LYS A 221 3.92 -6.12 13.46
CA LYS A 221 2.62 -6.45 14.08
C LYS A 221 1.56 -5.37 13.87
N ARG A 222 1.95 -4.11 13.72
CA ARG A 222 1.04 -2.95 13.74
C ARG A 222 0.78 -2.38 12.36
N TRP A 223 -0.50 -2.29 11.99
CA TRP A 223 -0.99 -1.80 10.70
C TRP A 223 -2.19 -0.89 10.90
N VAL A 224 -2.40 0.03 10.00
CA VAL A 224 -3.52 0.97 10.05
C VAL A 224 -4.34 0.85 8.77
N LEU A 225 -5.66 0.85 8.91
CA LEU A 225 -6.61 1.02 7.82
C LEU A 225 -7.16 2.44 7.90
N LEU A 226 -6.65 3.33 7.03
CA LEU A 226 -7.17 4.69 6.88
C LEU A 226 -8.45 4.64 6.06
N ALA A 227 -9.50 5.31 6.55
CA ALA A 227 -10.81 5.30 5.90
C ALA A 227 -10.89 6.22 4.68
N ASN A 228 -10.05 7.25 4.60
CA ASN A 228 -10.05 8.30 3.56
C ASN A 228 -11.46 8.85 3.28
N PHE A 229 -12.30 9.00 4.33
CA PHE A 229 -13.73 9.29 4.18
C PHE A 229 -13.96 10.63 3.46
N MET A 230 -13.22 11.69 3.83
CA MET A 230 -13.36 13.03 3.25
C MET A 230 -12.59 13.21 1.94
N ASP A 231 -11.80 12.23 1.55
CA ASP A 231 -11.01 12.29 0.32
C ASP A 231 -11.82 11.74 -0.87
N ARG A 232 -12.42 12.62 -1.66
CA ARG A 232 -13.16 12.23 -2.87
C ARG A 232 -12.28 11.56 -3.92
N THR A 233 -10.97 11.73 -3.83
CA THR A 233 -10.00 11.08 -4.74
C THR A 233 -9.51 9.73 -4.24
N LEU A 234 -9.70 9.40 -2.96
CA LEU A 234 -9.17 8.20 -2.27
C LEU A 234 -7.64 8.06 -2.36
N MET A 235 -6.91 9.04 -2.90
CA MET A 235 -5.48 8.91 -3.19
C MET A 235 -4.58 9.98 -2.55
N ARG A 236 -5.11 10.96 -1.79
CA ARG A 236 -4.28 12.03 -1.21
C ARG A 236 -3.15 11.48 -0.34
N ASN A 237 -3.47 10.61 0.62
CA ASN A 237 -2.47 9.91 1.42
C ASN A 237 -1.50 9.09 0.56
N LEU A 238 -2.02 8.31 -0.39
CA LEU A 238 -1.22 7.45 -1.28
C LEU A 238 -0.20 8.26 -2.10
N VAL A 239 -0.65 9.34 -2.73
CA VAL A 239 0.21 10.24 -3.54
C VAL A 239 1.22 10.96 -2.64
N SER A 240 0.82 11.40 -1.44
CA SER A 240 1.72 12.07 -0.50
C SER A 240 2.83 11.15 0.00
N MET A 241 2.51 9.89 0.31
CA MET A 241 3.53 8.89 0.66
C MET A 241 4.46 8.60 -0.53
N LYS A 242 3.94 8.60 -1.76
CA LYS A 242 4.77 8.50 -2.98
C LYS A 242 5.73 9.69 -3.11
N VAL A 243 5.26 10.92 -2.90
CA VAL A 243 6.13 12.11 -2.88
C VAL A 243 7.16 12.02 -1.76
N ALA A 244 6.75 11.68 -0.53
CA ALA A 244 7.66 11.52 0.61
C ALA A 244 8.74 10.44 0.37
N SER A 245 8.39 9.34 -0.31
CA SER A 245 9.35 8.27 -0.64
C SER A 245 10.45 8.69 -1.64
N MET A 246 10.30 9.83 -2.31
CA MET A 246 11.34 10.42 -3.18
C MET A 246 12.38 11.23 -2.41
N MET A 247 12.13 11.51 -1.13
CA MET A 247 12.95 12.35 -0.26
C MET A 247 14.02 11.51 0.42
N SER A 248 15.25 11.54 -0.12
CA SER A 248 16.36 10.71 0.38
C SER A 248 16.87 11.09 1.78
N ASN A 249 16.51 12.27 2.28
CA ASN A 249 16.91 12.75 3.61
C ASN A 249 15.82 12.49 4.68
N LEU A 250 14.67 11.94 4.31
CA LEU A 250 13.74 11.38 5.28
C LEU A 250 14.14 9.96 5.61
N ALA A 251 14.38 9.68 6.89
CA ALA A 251 14.90 8.39 7.33
C ALA A 251 13.98 7.21 6.98
N TRP A 252 12.68 7.46 6.97
CA TRP A 252 11.67 6.47 6.63
C TRP A 252 10.37 7.13 6.16
N THR A 253 9.69 6.49 5.23
CA THR A 253 8.34 6.85 4.77
C THR A 253 7.44 5.63 4.90
N PRO A 254 6.24 5.75 5.51
CA PRO A 254 5.31 4.63 5.62
C PRO A 254 4.94 4.03 4.27
N GLY A 255 5.12 2.72 4.12
CA GLY A 255 4.59 1.96 3.00
C GLY A 255 3.07 1.87 3.10
N CYS A 256 2.37 1.92 1.97
CA CYS A 256 0.91 1.85 1.95
C CYS A 256 0.37 1.22 0.67
N GLN A 257 -0.83 0.63 0.76
CA GLN A 257 -1.52 -0.04 -0.34
C GLN A 257 -3.03 0.17 -0.25
N PRO A 258 -3.70 0.62 -1.32
CA PRO A 258 -5.15 0.62 -1.39
C PRO A 258 -5.71 -0.81 -1.32
N VAL A 259 -6.75 -1.00 -0.54
CA VAL A 259 -7.40 -2.30 -0.31
C VAL A 259 -8.92 -2.14 -0.20
N GLU A 260 -9.65 -3.21 -0.43
CA GLU A 260 -11.04 -3.33 0.02
C GLU A 260 -11.07 -3.91 1.43
N LEU A 261 -11.93 -3.40 2.29
CA LEU A 261 -12.15 -3.98 3.62
C LEU A 261 -13.46 -4.74 3.66
N VAL A 262 -13.41 -5.98 4.10
CA VAL A 262 -14.57 -6.79 4.50
C VAL A 262 -14.49 -7.03 6.00
N LEU A 263 -15.47 -6.52 6.75
CA LEU A 263 -15.54 -6.66 8.20
C LEU A 263 -16.76 -7.49 8.57
N ASN A 264 -16.53 -8.64 9.21
CA ASN A 264 -17.60 -9.58 9.61
C ASN A 264 -18.52 -9.95 8.42
N GLY A 265 -17.93 -10.24 7.28
CA GLY A 265 -18.66 -10.61 6.06
C GLY A 265 -19.38 -9.45 5.34
N LYS A 266 -19.16 -8.20 5.78
CA LYS A 266 -19.76 -7.01 5.15
C LYS A 266 -18.67 -6.16 4.48
N HIS A 267 -18.84 -5.86 3.19
CA HIS A 267 -17.98 -4.91 2.50
C HIS A 267 -18.10 -3.51 3.10
N MET A 268 -16.96 -2.90 3.42
CA MET A 268 -16.86 -1.59 4.07
C MET A 268 -16.28 -0.50 3.15
N GLY A 269 -15.97 -0.82 1.91
CA GLY A 269 -15.42 0.09 0.90
C GLY A 269 -13.90 0.11 0.84
N SER A 270 -13.39 1.10 0.12
CA SER A 270 -11.97 1.34 -0.11
C SER A 270 -11.27 1.86 1.13
N TYR A 271 -10.15 1.28 1.50
CA TYR A 271 -9.26 1.72 2.59
C TYR A 271 -7.83 1.85 2.09
N LEU A 272 -7.00 2.57 2.82
CA LEU A 272 -5.55 2.54 2.65
C LEU A 272 -4.94 1.75 3.80
N LEU A 273 -4.39 0.56 3.51
CA LEU A 273 -3.56 -0.15 4.47
C LEU A 273 -2.19 0.51 4.49
N ILE A 274 -1.73 0.94 5.66
CA ILE A 274 -0.50 1.70 5.83
C ILE A 274 0.26 1.24 7.08
N GLU A 275 1.58 1.34 7.04
CA GLU A 275 2.44 1.10 8.18
C GLU A 275 2.19 2.16 9.28
N GLN A 276 2.01 1.74 10.53
CA GLN A 276 1.88 2.66 11.65
C GLN A 276 3.23 3.33 11.96
N VAL A 277 3.22 4.63 12.23
CA VAL A 277 4.40 5.35 12.75
C VAL A 277 4.74 4.79 14.14
N ARG A 278 5.88 4.14 14.25
CA ARG A 278 6.44 3.60 15.49
C ARG A 278 7.94 3.45 15.40
N VAL A 279 8.58 3.40 16.56
CA VAL A 279 9.99 3.01 16.68
C VAL A 279 10.11 1.51 16.37
N ASP A 280 10.90 1.17 15.38
CA ASP A 280 11.28 -0.19 14.95
C ASP A 280 12.42 -0.06 13.94
N ASN A 281 13.32 -1.05 13.86
CA ASN A 281 14.48 -1.04 12.96
C ASN A 281 14.16 -0.83 11.47
N HIS A 282 12.91 -1.07 11.06
CA HIS A 282 12.44 -0.93 9.68
C HIS A 282 11.42 0.20 9.51
N ARG A 283 11.20 1.01 10.55
CA ARG A 283 10.30 2.17 10.52
C ARG A 283 11.08 3.40 11.02
N VAL A 284 10.71 3.98 12.14
CA VAL A 284 11.53 5.02 12.76
C VAL A 284 12.68 4.32 13.49
N ALA A 285 13.81 4.19 12.79
CA ALA A 285 14.96 3.41 13.25
C ALA A 285 15.85 4.24 14.19
N ILE A 286 15.38 4.44 15.41
CA ILE A 286 16.11 5.08 16.50
C ILE A 286 16.33 4.08 17.65
N THR A 287 17.28 4.37 18.51
CA THR A 287 17.63 3.53 19.66
C THR A 287 16.43 3.33 20.58
N GLU A 288 16.07 2.09 20.86
CA GLU A 288 15.05 1.81 21.87
C GLU A 288 15.55 2.20 23.25
N MET A 289 14.72 2.94 23.99
CA MET A 289 15.02 3.39 25.34
C MET A 289 14.27 2.54 26.38
N THR A 290 14.93 2.40 27.52
CA THR A 290 14.36 1.76 28.71
C THR A 290 14.29 2.77 29.87
N PRO A 291 13.53 2.50 30.94
CA PRO A 291 13.50 3.35 32.13
C PRO A 291 14.87 3.51 32.83
N GLN A 292 15.90 2.74 32.46
CA GLN A 292 17.26 2.83 33.00
C GLN A 292 18.14 3.84 32.25
N ASP A 293 17.75 4.28 31.06
CA ASP A 293 18.52 5.19 30.20
C ASP A 293 18.37 6.66 30.65
N ASN A 294 18.89 7.01 31.82
CA ASN A 294 18.60 8.28 32.50
C ASN A 294 19.78 9.27 32.57
N VAL A 295 20.99 8.86 32.21
CA VAL A 295 22.20 9.68 32.33
C VAL A 295 23.18 9.45 31.19
N GLY A 296 24.12 10.41 31.01
CA GLY A 296 25.19 10.34 30.03
C GLY A 296 24.64 10.26 28.60
N ASP A 297 25.26 9.41 27.77
CA ASP A 297 24.85 9.23 26.39
C ASP A 297 23.48 8.53 26.27
N ALA A 298 23.17 7.63 27.20
CA ALA A 298 21.96 6.84 27.15
C ALA A 298 20.65 7.68 27.17
N VAL A 299 20.63 8.79 27.93
CA VAL A 299 19.45 9.68 28.01
C VAL A 299 19.27 10.54 26.75
N THR A 300 20.27 10.60 25.84
CA THR A 300 20.25 11.54 24.72
C THR A 300 19.34 11.15 23.55
N GLY A 301 18.78 9.95 23.53
CA GLY A 301 17.84 9.48 22.50
C GLY A 301 17.49 8.00 22.68
N GLY A 302 16.62 7.45 21.96
CA GLY A 302 15.67 7.67 20.91
C GLY A 302 14.30 8.18 21.34
N TYR A 303 14.03 9.36 20.95
CA TYR A 303 12.73 9.97 21.17
C TYR A 303 11.98 10.11 19.86
N LEU A 304 10.69 9.73 19.85
CA LEU A 304 9.75 10.07 18.79
C LEU A 304 8.76 11.09 19.35
N LEU A 305 8.66 12.22 18.68
CA LEU A 305 7.81 13.35 19.07
C LEU A 305 6.72 13.56 18.03
N GLU A 306 5.56 14.02 18.48
CA GLU A 306 4.46 14.49 17.65
C GLU A 306 4.14 15.94 18.02
N LEU A 307 4.01 16.78 17.03
CA LEU A 307 3.49 18.12 17.19
C LEU A 307 2.00 18.05 16.87
N ASP A 308 1.15 18.25 17.89
CA ASP A 308 -0.29 18.14 17.74
C ASP A 308 -1.01 19.12 18.66
N PHE A 309 -1.81 19.99 18.07
CA PHE A 309 -2.59 21.00 18.79
C PHE A 309 -3.82 20.44 19.51
N HIS A 310 -4.25 19.21 19.20
CA HIS A 310 -5.36 18.56 19.91
C HIS A 310 -4.96 18.12 21.32
N TYR A 311 -3.66 18.05 21.59
CA TYR A 311 -3.13 17.63 22.89
C TYR A 311 -3.65 16.27 23.36
N ASP A 312 -3.74 15.32 22.43
CA ASP A 312 -4.19 13.95 22.73
C ASP A 312 -3.07 13.05 23.29
N ASN A 313 -1.86 13.57 23.39
CA ASN A 313 -0.74 12.84 23.98
C ASN A 313 -0.76 12.98 25.50
N GLU A 314 -0.54 11.88 26.23
CA GLU A 314 -0.50 11.87 27.69
C GLU A 314 0.62 12.76 28.25
N VAL A 315 1.77 12.78 27.55
CA VAL A 315 2.92 13.62 27.91
C VAL A 315 3.13 14.67 26.82
N GLN A 316 2.84 15.91 27.18
CA GLN A 316 2.86 17.04 26.24
C GLN A 316 3.28 18.34 26.90
N TRP A 317 3.81 19.27 26.09
CA TRP A 317 4.13 20.64 26.51
C TRP A 317 4.13 21.58 25.31
N THR A 318 4.11 22.90 25.57
CA THR A 318 4.31 23.91 24.54
C THR A 318 5.68 24.56 24.70
N ASP A 319 6.52 24.53 23.65
CA ASP A 319 7.70 25.41 23.58
C ASP A 319 7.24 26.79 23.10
N PRO A 320 7.63 27.89 23.76
CA PRO A 320 7.14 29.25 23.45
C PRO A 320 7.66 29.81 22.13
N HIS A 321 8.70 29.23 21.56
CA HIS A 321 9.28 29.65 20.30
C HIS A 321 8.60 28.97 19.11
N GLY A 322 8.74 29.61 17.94
CA GLY A 322 8.13 29.11 16.71
C GLY A 322 6.73 29.64 16.50
N HIS A 323 6.21 29.43 15.31
CA HIS A 323 4.93 29.97 14.89
C HIS A 323 3.95 28.84 14.55
N ASN A 324 2.75 28.95 15.07
CA ASN A 324 1.61 28.21 14.58
C ASN A 324 0.49 29.18 14.18
N ASN A 325 -0.20 28.87 13.08
CA ASN A 325 -1.21 29.76 12.50
C ASN A 325 -2.47 29.89 13.36
N GLN A 326 -2.68 29.00 14.34
CA GLN A 326 -3.91 28.94 15.13
C GLN A 326 -3.83 29.80 16.39
N TRP A 327 -2.66 29.85 17.04
CA TRP A 327 -2.48 30.57 18.32
C TRP A 327 -1.33 31.59 18.31
N GLY A 328 -0.68 31.79 17.16
CA GLY A 328 0.45 32.69 17.00
C GLY A 328 1.77 32.01 17.36
N ASN A 329 2.30 32.22 18.57
CA ASN A 329 3.58 31.67 18.98
C ASN A 329 3.42 30.40 19.82
N GLY A 330 4.40 29.53 19.73
CA GLY A 330 4.49 28.29 20.48
C GLY A 330 4.18 27.06 19.64
N ILE A 331 4.88 25.98 19.96
CA ILE A 331 4.75 24.71 19.28
C ILE A 331 4.36 23.63 20.29
N PRO A 332 3.24 22.91 20.05
CA PRO A 332 2.79 21.82 20.93
C PRO A 332 3.59 20.55 20.63
N PHE A 333 4.38 20.08 21.58
CA PHE A 333 5.12 18.83 21.51
C PHE A 333 4.46 17.76 22.38
N GLY A 334 4.34 16.55 21.89
CA GLY A 334 3.96 15.35 22.62
C GLY A 334 5.02 14.24 22.44
N VAL A 335 5.19 13.41 23.48
CA VAL A 335 6.07 12.23 23.41
C VAL A 335 5.26 11.03 22.93
N LYS A 336 5.65 10.43 21.82
CA LYS A 336 5.08 9.17 21.29
C LYS A 336 5.95 7.97 21.64
N TYR A 337 7.22 8.19 21.87
CA TYR A 337 8.17 7.19 22.33
C TYR A 337 9.31 7.87 23.10
N PRO A 338 9.75 7.34 24.26
CA PRO A 338 9.23 6.12 24.94
C PRO A 338 7.72 6.17 25.23
N ASP A 339 7.09 4.99 25.37
CA ASP A 339 5.68 4.95 25.79
C ASP A 339 5.52 5.68 27.15
N PRO A 340 4.41 6.38 27.41
CA PRO A 340 4.24 7.19 28.63
C PRO A 340 4.49 6.43 29.93
N ASP A 341 4.11 5.15 29.99
CA ASP A 341 4.31 4.28 31.15
C ASP A 341 5.80 3.98 31.44
N ASP A 342 6.67 4.05 30.42
CA ASP A 342 8.10 3.77 30.50
C ASP A 342 8.95 5.05 30.54
N LEU A 343 8.39 6.20 30.22
CA LEU A 343 9.09 7.49 30.15
C LEU A 343 9.40 8.02 31.54
N THR A 344 10.69 8.17 31.87
CA THR A 344 11.11 8.72 33.15
C THR A 344 11.13 10.25 33.17
N SER A 345 11.13 10.83 34.39
CA SER A 345 11.25 12.28 34.55
C SER A 345 12.59 12.84 34.05
N GLN A 346 13.66 12.06 34.11
CA GLN A 346 14.98 12.43 33.59
C GLN A 346 14.97 12.48 32.06
N GLN A 347 14.41 11.49 31.41
CA GLN A 347 14.23 11.44 29.97
C GLN A 347 13.36 12.60 29.46
N LEU A 348 12.22 12.85 30.13
CA LEU A 348 11.36 13.97 29.79
C LEU A 348 12.08 15.33 29.97
N THR A 349 12.82 15.49 31.07
CA THR A 349 13.61 16.70 31.31
C THR A 349 14.66 16.91 30.22
N TYR A 350 15.34 15.84 29.81
CA TYR A 350 16.34 15.91 28.75
C TYR A 350 15.72 16.36 27.41
N ILE A 351 14.66 15.68 26.94
CA ILE A 351 14.11 16.02 25.62
C ILE A 351 13.48 17.41 25.59
N LYS A 352 12.79 17.83 26.64
CA LYS A 352 12.28 19.20 26.77
C LYS A 352 13.41 20.22 26.78
N GLY A 353 14.49 19.96 27.51
CA GLY A 353 15.69 20.79 27.55
C GLY A 353 16.34 20.91 26.17
N TYR A 354 16.48 19.79 25.45
CA TYR A 354 17.04 19.78 24.09
C TYR A 354 16.21 20.62 23.11
N ILE A 355 14.88 20.47 23.13
CA ILE A 355 13.99 21.26 22.28
C ILE A 355 14.08 22.76 22.63
N SER A 356 14.03 23.11 23.90
CA SER A 356 14.14 24.51 24.35
C SER A 356 15.50 25.11 24.01
N GLU A 357 16.59 24.36 24.17
CA GLU A 357 17.94 24.83 23.77
C GLU A 357 18.01 25.04 22.26
N THR A 358 17.51 24.10 21.46
CA THR A 358 17.43 24.20 20.00
C THR A 358 16.69 25.49 19.59
N ALA A 359 15.54 25.73 20.20
CA ALA A 359 14.71 26.90 19.92
C ALA A 359 15.41 28.21 20.36
N ASN A 360 16.02 28.24 21.55
CA ASN A 360 16.78 29.40 22.04
C ASN A 360 17.96 29.73 21.13
N VAL A 361 18.71 28.74 20.65
CA VAL A 361 19.80 28.96 19.69
C VAL A 361 19.24 29.47 18.37
N LEU A 362 18.19 28.85 17.84
CA LEU A 362 17.57 29.23 16.57
C LEU A 362 17.04 30.68 16.62
N TYR A 363 16.45 31.14 17.72
CA TYR A 363 15.93 32.49 17.88
C TYR A 363 16.97 33.49 18.43
N GLY A 364 18.17 33.01 18.79
CA GLY A 364 19.29 33.83 19.23
C GLY A 364 19.93 34.63 18.10
N ASN A 365 20.85 35.55 18.46
CA ASN A 365 21.52 36.42 17.51
C ASN A 365 22.48 35.66 16.57
N ASN A 366 23.11 34.59 17.07
CA ASN A 366 24.12 33.82 16.35
C ASN A 366 23.56 32.52 15.74
N PHE A 367 22.27 32.47 15.43
CA PHE A 367 21.62 31.24 14.97
C PHE A 367 22.23 30.62 13.71
N LYS A 368 22.86 31.42 12.85
CA LYS A 368 23.52 30.99 11.60
C LYS A 368 24.95 30.49 11.78
N ASP A 369 25.48 30.53 13.01
CA ASP A 369 26.86 30.08 13.26
C ASP A 369 27.00 28.62 12.82
N PRO A 370 27.99 28.27 11.99
CA PRO A 370 28.12 26.92 11.43
C PRO A 370 28.43 25.84 12.48
N GLU A 371 29.07 26.23 13.62
CA GLU A 371 29.45 25.30 14.66
C GLU A 371 28.48 25.29 15.85
N ASN A 372 27.95 26.46 16.23
CA ASN A 372 27.12 26.64 17.40
C ASN A 372 25.70 27.10 17.13
N GLY A 373 25.34 27.32 15.86
CA GLY A 373 24.01 27.68 15.44
C GLY A 373 23.05 26.50 15.36
N TYR A 374 21.90 26.70 14.73
CA TYR A 374 20.84 25.69 14.62
C TYR A 374 21.30 24.37 14.00
N ALA A 375 22.26 24.40 13.07
CA ALA A 375 22.78 23.20 12.39
C ALA A 375 23.50 22.22 13.33
N LYS A 376 23.84 22.64 14.55
CA LYS A 376 24.35 21.76 15.61
C LYS A 376 23.25 20.84 16.15
N TYR A 377 22.02 21.32 16.18
CA TYR A 377 20.88 20.66 16.83
C TYR A 377 19.92 20.00 15.84
N LEU A 378 19.74 20.59 14.64
CA LEU A 378 18.83 20.10 13.63
C LEU A 378 19.55 19.35 12.51
N ASP A 379 18.96 18.24 12.07
CA ASP A 379 19.28 17.66 10.77
C ASP A 379 18.62 18.48 9.66
N VAL A 380 19.38 19.45 9.16
CA VAL A 380 18.90 20.47 8.22
C VAL A 380 18.35 19.86 6.93
N ASP A 381 18.94 18.76 6.46
CA ASP A 381 18.53 18.09 5.23
C ASP A 381 17.17 17.43 5.38
N SER A 382 16.90 16.80 6.51
CA SER A 382 15.59 16.23 6.81
C SER A 382 14.52 17.33 6.92
N PHE A 383 14.82 18.47 7.55
CA PHE A 383 13.90 19.61 7.63
C PHE A 383 13.56 20.18 6.25
N ILE A 384 14.54 20.26 5.34
CA ILE A 384 14.34 20.70 3.96
C ILE A 384 13.43 19.73 3.21
N ASP A 385 13.73 18.43 3.21
CA ASP A 385 12.93 17.43 2.51
C ASP A 385 11.50 17.36 3.08
N TYR A 386 11.34 17.43 4.39
CA TYR A 386 10.04 17.45 5.07
C TYR A 386 9.19 18.65 4.65
N TRP A 387 9.77 19.85 4.66
CA TRP A 387 9.10 21.06 4.20
C TRP A 387 8.67 20.96 2.74
N ILE A 388 9.55 20.41 1.86
CA ILE A 388 9.24 20.23 0.44
C ILE A 388 8.00 19.35 0.26
N VAL A 389 7.89 18.23 1.01
CA VAL A 389 6.70 17.36 0.92
C VAL A 389 5.44 18.13 1.30
N PHE A 390 5.43 18.82 2.43
CA PHE A 390 4.26 19.57 2.90
C PHE A 390 3.89 20.71 1.94
N GLU A 391 4.89 21.41 1.42
CA GLU A 391 4.67 22.53 0.51
C GLU A 391 4.17 22.08 -0.86
N VAL A 392 4.77 21.04 -1.45
CA VAL A 392 4.35 20.47 -2.75
C VAL A 392 2.95 19.89 -2.66
N MET A 393 2.66 19.14 -1.61
CA MET A 393 1.34 18.55 -1.38
C MET A 393 0.31 19.58 -0.88
N GLY A 394 0.70 20.82 -0.67
CA GLY A 394 -0.19 21.87 -0.21
C GLY A 394 -0.82 21.53 1.16
N ASN A 395 -0.10 20.78 2.00
CA ASN A 395 -0.57 20.44 3.33
C ASN A 395 -0.26 21.60 4.29
N HIS A 396 -1.30 22.19 4.89
CA HIS A 396 -1.19 23.32 5.80
C HIS A 396 -0.97 22.92 7.26
N GLU A 397 -1.05 21.63 7.57
CA GLU A 397 -0.93 21.14 8.95
C GLU A 397 0.46 21.35 9.55
N LEU A 398 1.49 21.58 8.74
CA LEU A 398 2.77 22.03 9.27
C LEU A 398 2.67 23.38 9.99
N GLY A 399 1.77 24.26 9.53
CA GLY A 399 1.47 25.55 10.16
C GLY A 399 0.39 25.50 11.25
N ASN A 400 -0.42 24.44 11.27
CA ASN A 400 -1.38 24.13 12.33
C ASN A 400 -1.06 22.71 12.81
N PRO A 401 0.02 22.53 13.61
CA PRO A 401 0.58 21.22 13.84
C PRO A 401 -0.45 20.19 14.30
N GLY A 402 -0.70 19.21 13.44
CA GLY A 402 -1.51 18.03 13.71
C GLY A 402 -0.81 16.84 13.03
N SER A 403 -0.49 15.80 13.79
CA SER A 403 0.24 14.62 13.28
C SER A 403 1.57 14.94 12.58
N VAL A 404 2.28 15.98 13.02
CA VAL A 404 3.61 16.39 12.53
C VAL A 404 4.67 15.71 13.39
N PHE A 405 5.52 14.86 12.80
CA PHE A 405 6.47 14.04 13.54
C PHE A 405 7.91 14.56 13.44
N MET A 406 8.65 14.38 14.54
CA MET A 406 10.10 14.53 14.63
C MET A 406 10.68 13.42 15.49
N HIS A 407 11.93 13.07 15.28
CA HIS A 407 12.61 12.09 16.11
C HIS A 407 14.04 12.48 16.39
N LYS A 408 14.58 11.98 17.50
CA LYS A 408 15.96 12.21 17.90
C LYS A 408 16.60 10.93 18.41
N ASP A 409 17.57 10.44 17.68
CA ASP A 409 18.34 9.28 18.10
C ASP A 409 19.43 9.64 19.11
N ARG A 410 20.01 8.62 19.73
CA ARG A 410 21.10 8.73 20.72
C ARG A 410 22.31 9.43 20.11
N GLY A 411 22.80 10.46 20.78
CA GLY A 411 23.89 11.30 20.29
C GLY A 411 23.59 12.08 19.00
N GLY A 412 22.41 11.86 18.38
CA GLY A 412 22.01 12.47 17.12
C GLY A 412 21.36 13.84 17.24
N LYS A 413 21.06 14.44 16.08
CA LYS A 413 20.32 15.69 15.96
C LYS A 413 18.82 15.42 15.92
N LEU A 414 18.01 16.45 16.12
CA LEU A 414 16.57 16.40 15.87
C LEU A 414 16.33 16.30 14.36
N THR A 415 15.64 15.27 13.94
CA THR A 415 15.34 14.92 12.55
C THR A 415 13.86 15.09 12.28
N ALA A 416 13.47 15.75 11.18
CA ALA A 416 12.08 15.90 10.77
C ALA A 416 11.56 14.62 10.12
N GLY A 417 10.30 14.30 10.36
CA GLY A 417 9.64 13.09 9.83
C GLY A 417 9.35 12.04 10.90
N PRO A 418 8.65 10.96 10.49
CA PRO A 418 8.14 10.68 9.14
C PRO A 418 6.93 11.52 8.74
N CYS A 419 6.59 11.53 7.44
CA CYS A 419 5.35 12.10 6.94
C CYS A 419 4.16 11.22 7.34
N TRP A 420 3.04 11.86 7.71
CA TRP A 420 1.82 11.18 8.13
C TRP A 420 0.60 12.10 7.94
N ASP A 421 -0.58 11.52 7.71
CA ASP A 421 -1.90 12.19 7.73
C ASP A 421 -2.08 13.27 6.67
N PHE A 422 -2.12 12.85 5.40
CA PHE A 422 -2.23 13.74 4.25
C PHE A 422 -3.59 13.63 3.54
N ASP A 423 -4.71 13.63 4.28
CA ASP A 423 -6.05 13.61 3.67
C ASP A 423 -6.88 14.87 3.96
N TRP A 424 -6.48 15.68 4.95
CA TRP A 424 -7.18 16.89 5.34
C TRP A 424 -6.61 18.14 4.68
N GLY A 425 -7.37 18.72 3.74
CA GLY A 425 -6.99 20.01 3.10
C GLY A 425 -5.79 19.93 2.14
N VAL A 426 -5.31 18.74 1.84
CA VAL A 426 -4.16 18.50 0.98
C VAL A 426 -4.54 18.75 -0.49
N LEU A 427 -3.72 19.54 -1.20
CA LEU A 427 -4.00 20.00 -2.56
C LEU A 427 -5.40 20.60 -2.68
N SER A 428 -5.76 21.45 -1.72
CA SER A 428 -7.07 22.10 -1.64
C SER A 428 -6.97 23.62 -1.60
N TYR A 429 -7.43 24.27 -2.65
CA TYR A 429 -7.57 25.73 -2.65
C TYR A 429 -8.74 26.22 -1.79
N SER A 430 -9.63 25.34 -1.36
CA SER A 430 -10.69 25.68 -0.42
C SER A 430 -10.15 25.87 0.98
N THR A 431 -9.22 25.01 1.40
CA THR A 431 -8.56 25.08 2.70
C THR A 431 -7.37 26.06 2.68
N SER A 432 -6.59 26.06 1.60
CA SER A 432 -5.39 26.87 1.46
C SER A 432 -5.43 27.73 0.18
N PRO A 433 -6.28 28.79 0.12
CA PRO A 433 -6.38 29.65 -1.08
C PRO A 433 -5.06 30.31 -1.49
N GLN A 434 -4.20 30.61 -0.51
CA GLN A 434 -2.87 31.22 -0.71
C GLN A 434 -1.94 30.28 -1.51
N ALA A 435 -2.18 28.99 -1.54
CA ALA A 435 -1.41 28.02 -2.32
C ALA A 435 -1.43 28.32 -3.84
N ARG A 436 -2.41 29.09 -4.33
CA ARG A 436 -2.50 29.49 -5.74
C ARG A 436 -1.35 30.39 -6.19
N THR A 437 -0.81 31.23 -5.32
CA THR A 437 0.12 32.30 -5.68
C THR A 437 1.37 32.36 -4.80
N GLY A 438 1.44 31.53 -3.75
CA GLY A 438 2.50 31.60 -2.77
C GLY A 438 2.81 30.30 -2.05
N LEU A 439 3.67 30.43 -1.06
CA LEU A 439 4.00 29.37 -0.13
C LEU A 439 3.00 29.37 1.04
N ILE A 440 2.63 28.18 1.52
CA ILE A 440 1.69 28.04 2.64
C ILE A 440 2.41 27.75 3.95
N ASN A 441 3.57 27.12 3.91
CA ASN A 441 4.36 26.75 5.09
C ASN A 441 5.59 27.64 5.29
N HIS A 442 5.57 28.86 4.72
CA HIS A 442 6.69 29.79 4.79
C HIS A 442 7.18 30.07 6.20
N SER A 443 6.27 30.27 7.14
CA SER A 443 6.55 30.61 8.54
C SER A 443 6.18 29.51 9.54
N ALA A 444 5.72 28.36 9.05
CA ALA A 444 5.29 27.23 9.89
C ALA A 444 6.39 26.81 10.87
N ILE A 445 6.00 26.50 12.12
CA ILE A 445 6.88 26.07 13.19
C ILE A 445 8.17 26.93 13.29
N TRP A 446 9.31 26.40 12.89
CA TRP A 446 10.60 27.07 12.91
C TRP A 446 11.07 27.59 11.54
N TYR A 447 10.34 27.25 10.45
CA TYR A 447 10.79 27.59 9.08
C TYR A 447 10.86 29.10 8.83
N GLY A 448 9.97 29.89 9.45
CA GLY A 448 10.06 31.35 9.34
C GLY A 448 11.39 31.93 9.85
N ARG A 449 12.04 31.25 10.80
CA ARG A 449 13.36 31.65 11.29
C ARG A 449 14.50 31.02 10.50
N LEU A 450 14.40 29.74 10.17
CA LEU A 450 15.40 29.03 9.35
C LEU A 450 15.60 29.73 8.01
N ARG A 451 14.55 30.16 7.37
CA ARG A 451 14.54 30.87 6.09
C ARG A 451 15.14 32.28 6.14
N GLN A 452 15.44 32.83 7.30
CA GLN A 452 16.25 34.05 7.43
C GLN A 452 17.75 33.79 7.28
N ASP A 453 18.17 32.53 7.20
CA ASP A 453 19.54 32.18 6.84
C ASP A 453 19.65 32.00 5.32
N PRO A 454 20.45 32.85 4.61
CA PRO A 454 20.69 32.68 3.19
C PRO A 454 21.26 31.32 2.79
N ALA A 455 22.02 30.65 3.70
CA ALA A 455 22.57 29.34 3.43
C ALA A 455 21.47 28.26 3.44
N PHE A 456 20.50 28.36 4.35
CA PHE A 456 19.31 27.49 4.36
C PHE A 456 18.47 27.68 3.11
N GLU A 457 18.18 28.92 2.73
CA GLU A 457 17.39 29.25 1.52
C GLU A 457 18.08 28.72 0.24
N ALA A 458 19.40 28.92 0.13
CA ALA A 458 20.14 28.42 -1.02
C ALA A 458 20.10 26.88 -1.09
N LYS A 459 20.22 26.20 0.04
CA LYS A 459 20.16 24.74 0.14
C LYS A 459 18.76 24.22 -0.19
N LEU A 460 17.72 24.85 0.35
CA LEU A 460 16.31 24.54 0.06
C LEU A 460 16.01 24.66 -1.43
N LYS A 461 16.40 25.77 -2.04
CA LYS A 461 16.23 26.03 -3.47
C LYS A 461 16.97 25.00 -4.34
N ALA A 462 18.22 24.71 -4.01
CA ALA A 462 19.03 23.71 -4.72
C ALA A 462 18.35 22.32 -4.64
N ARG A 463 17.90 21.92 -3.45
CA ARG A 463 17.24 20.65 -3.23
C ARG A 463 15.91 20.54 -3.95
N PHE A 464 15.09 21.58 -3.94
CA PHE A 464 13.84 21.60 -4.71
C PHE A 464 14.10 21.40 -6.21
N ASN A 465 15.09 22.11 -6.78
CA ASN A 465 15.44 21.99 -8.19
C ASN A 465 15.98 20.59 -8.55
N GLU A 466 16.74 19.96 -7.66
CA GLU A 466 17.18 18.57 -7.81
C GLU A 466 16.01 17.60 -7.88
N LEU A 467 15.00 17.80 -7.01
CA LEU A 467 13.83 16.93 -6.92
C LEU A 467 12.79 17.18 -8.01
N LEU A 468 12.77 18.37 -8.61
CA LEU A 468 11.74 18.80 -9.55
C LEU A 468 11.48 17.81 -10.70
N PRO A 469 12.50 17.22 -11.37
CA PRO A 469 12.25 16.23 -12.42
C PRO A 469 11.51 14.97 -11.91
N LYS A 470 11.78 14.53 -10.67
CA LYS A 470 11.07 13.41 -10.04
C LYS A 470 9.65 13.81 -9.66
N LEU A 471 9.46 14.98 -9.08
CA LEU A 471 8.15 15.51 -8.70
C LEU A 471 7.23 15.67 -9.93
N GLN A 472 7.78 16.01 -11.10
CA GLN A 472 7.04 16.11 -12.36
C GLN A 472 6.46 14.77 -12.86
N THR A 473 6.90 13.62 -12.36
CA THR A 473 6.33 12.29 -12.71
C THR A 473 5.08 11.94 -11.91
N ILE A 474 4.78 12.66 -10.84
CA ILE A 474 3.64 12.35 -9.96
C ILE A 474 2.27 12.43 -10.66
N PRO A 475 2.02 13.37 -11.61
CA PRO A 475 0.77 13.35 -12.38
C PRO A 475 0.50 12.04 -13.12
N ASP A 476 1.54 11.38 -13.65
CA ASP A 476 1.40 10.08 -14.31
C ASP A 476 1.07 8.98 -13.29
N TYR A 477 1.69 9.03 -12.11
CA TYR A 477 1.34 8.15 -10.99
C TYR A 477 -0.11 8.37 -10.51
N MET A 478 -0.62 9.63 -10.50
CA MET A 478 -2.03 9.89 -10.21
C MET A 478 -2.96 9.24 -11.23
N ASP A 479 -2.58 9.22 -12.54
CA ASP A 479 -3.34 8.54 -13.59
C ASP A 479 -3.36 7.01 -13.40
N GLU A 480 -2.26 6.43 -12.91
CA GLU A 480 -2.20 5.01 -12.53
C GLU A 480 -3.13 4.72 -11.35
N CYS A 481 -3.08 5.55 -10.31
CA CYS A 481 -3.96 5.45 -9.15
C CYS A 481 -5.43 5.60 -9.52
N GLU A 482 -5.77 6.52 -10.43
CA GLU A 482 -7.14 6.71 -10.91
C GLU A 482 -7.67 5.44 -11.57
N ARG A 483 -6.91 4.84 -12.48
CA ARG A 483 -7.28 3.58 -13.13
C ARG A 483 -7.46 2.44 -12.12
N LEU A 484 -6.55 2.32 -11.17
CA LEU A 484 -6.60 1.30 -10.12
C LEU A 484 -7.81 1.47 -9.21
N LEU A 485 -8.19 2.70 -8.86
CA LEU A 485 -9.22 3.00 -7.87
C LEU A 485 -10.63 3.15 -8.48
N THR A 486 -10.80 3.19 -9.79
CA THR A 486 -12.08 3.51 -10.45
C THR A 486 -13.24 2.62 -9.97
N GLU A 487 -13.09 1.30 -10.00
CA GLU A 487 -14.16 0.40 -9.57
C GLU A 487 -14.36 0.44 -8.04
N SER A 488 -13.28 0.55 -7.30
CA SER A 488 -13.32 0.71 -5.85
C SER A 488 -14.04 2.01 -5.42
N ALA A 489 -13.73 3.12 -6.08
CA ALA A 489 -14.37 4.42 -5.83
C ALA A 489 -15.88 4.38 -6.09
N LYS A 490 -16.31 3.72 -7.15
CA LYS A 490 -17.73 3.54 -7.48
C LYS A 490 -18.48 2.83 -6.35
N LEU A 491 -17.95 1.71 -5.85
CA LEU A 491 -18.55 0.97 -4.74
C LEU A 491 -18.48 1.76 -3.43
N ASN A 492 -17.34 2.39 -3.16
CA ASN A 492 -17.12 3.17 -1.96
C ASN A 492 -18.12 4.33 -1.84
N PHE A 493 -18.29 5.12 -2.90
CA PHE A 493 -19.16 6.31 -2.86
C PHE A 493 -20.65 5.98 -3.01
N ALA A 494 -21.00 4.77 -3.40
CA ALA A 494 -22.37 4.26 -3.26
C ALA A 494 -22.76 3.98 -1.79
N MET A 495 -21.78 3.69 -0.93
CA MET A 495 -21.98 3.44 0.51
C MET A 495 -21.72 4.67 1.38
N TRP A 496 -20.72 5.46 1.02
CA TRP A 496 -20.18 6.56 1.82
C TRP A 496 -20.15 7.83 0.98
N ASN A 497 -21.02 8.77 1.28
CA ASN A 497 -21.08 10.04 0.53
C ASN A 497 -20.58 11.19 1.41
N PRO A 498 -19.32 11.66 1.21
CA PRO A 498 -18.78 12.76 2.02
C PRO A 498 -19.54 14.08 1.82
N ALA A 499 -20.25 14.26 0.70
CA ALA A 499 -21.06 15.45 0.46
C ALA A 499 -22.29 15.55 1.37
N GLU A 500 -22.89 14.44 1.74
CA GLU A 500 -24.04 14.41 2.66
C GLU A 500 -23.61 14.75 4.09
N ASP A 501 -22.48 14.21 4.54
CA ASP A 501 -21.96 14.46 5.87
C ASP A 501 -21.36 15.85 6.02
N ALA A 502 -20.77 16.42 4.96
CA ALA A 502 -20.30 17.80 4.98
C ALA A 502 -21.45 18.79 5.26
N SER A 503 -22.69 18.47 4.85
CA SER A 503 -23.85 19.29 5.15
C SER A 503 -24.26 19.24 6.63
N GLN A 504 -24.05 18.11 7.31
CA GLN A 504 -24.38 17.91 8.72
C GLN A 504 -23.38 18.56 9.69
N ASN A 505 -22.12 18.71 9.27
CA ASN A 505 -21.05 19.31 10.07
C ASN A 505 -20.88 20.82 9.83
N GLY A 506 -21.95 21.55 9.62
CA GLY A 506 -21.94 23.01 9.45
C GLY A 506 -21.46 23.48 8.08
N GLY A 507 -21.48 22.60 7.07
CA GLY A 507 -21.12 22.95 5.68
C GLY A 507 -19.62 23.07 5.43
N ASN A 508 -18.77 22.57 6.30
CA ASN A 508 -17.32 22.60 6.12
C ASN A 508 -16.90 21.68 4.98
N ILE A 509 -16.69 22.28 3.83
CA ILE A 509 -16.04 21.68 2.67
C ILE A 509 -14.54 21.71 2.94
N ILE A 510 -13.94 20.56 3.23
CA ILE A 510 -12.53 20.45 3.61
C ILE A 510 -11.63 20.49 2.40
N ASN A 511 -11.85 19.58 1.46
CA ASN A 511 -11.02 19.44 0.27
C ASN A 511 -11.57 20.27 -0.92
N GLY A 512 -12.87 20.59 -0.89
CA GLY A 512 -13.56 21.36 -1.91
C GLY A 512 -13.91 20.56 -3.16
N ASP A 513 -13.82 19.23 -3.07
CA ASP A 513 -14.16 18.27 -4.11
C ASP A 513 -15.20 17.23 -3.68
N GLU A 514 -15.73 17.32 -2.48
CA GLU A 514 -16.63 16.35 -1.85
C GLU A 514 -17.91 16.11 -2.69
N ARG A 515 -18.33 17.10 -3.48
CA ARG A 515 -19.51 17.05 -4.36
C ARG A 515 -19.20 16.71 -5.81
N MET A 516 -17.92 16.55 -6.16
CA MET A 516 -17.49 16.20 -7.50
C MET A 516 -17.68 14.72 -7.80
N SER A 517 -17.63 14.36 -9.09
CA SER A 517 -17.38 12.97 -9.46
C SER A 517 -15.96 12.56 -9.02
N PHE A 518 -15.70 11.26 -8.92
CA PHE A 518 -14.34 10.77 -8.63
C PHE A 518 -13.33 11.29 -9.66
N HIS A 519 -13.63 11.18 -10.95
CA HIS A 519 -12.76 11.63 -12.04
C HIS A 519 -12.50 13.16 -12.01
N ASP A 520 -13.55 13.97 -11.78
CA ASP A 520 -13.38 15.41 -11.68
C ASP A 520 -12.53 15.82 -10.47
N ALA A 521 -12.71 15.12 -9.34
CA ALA A 521 -11.90 15.32 -8.14
C ALA A 521 -10.42 15.00 -8.38
N VAL A 522 -10.13 13.89 -9.07
CA VAL A 522 -8.76 13.51 -9.46
C VAL A 522 -8.16 14.51 -10.43
N ALA A 523 -8.91 14.92 -11.47
CA ALA A 523 -8.45 15.92 -12.43
C ALA A 523 -8.11 17.25 -11.74
N ARG A 524 -8.96 17.68 -10.78
CA ARG A 524 -8.70 18.87 -9.95
C ARG A 524 -7.46 18.70 -9.08
N LEU A 525 -7.32 17.57 -8.38
CA LEU A 525 -6.15 17.26 -7.56
C LEU A 525 -4.87 17.40 -8.37
N LYS A 526 -4.84 16.78 -9.56
CA LYS A 526 -3.72 16.80 -10.50
C LYS A 526 -3.42 18.21 -11.01
N SER A 527 -4.44 19.01 -11.29
CA SER A 527 -4.28 20.42 -11.69
C SER A 527 -3.61 21.23 -10.58
N ILE A 528 -4.11 21.12 -9.34
CA ILE A 528 -3.55 21.85 -8.18
C ILE A 528 -2.08 21.43 -7.95
N TYR A 529 -1.78 20.15 -8.05
CA TYR A 529 -0.40 19.66 -7.93
C TYR A 529 0.54 20.29 -8.98
N LYS A 530 0.11 20.35 -10.25
CA LYS A 530 0.89 20.97 -11.33
C LYS A 530 1.08 22.47 -11.08
N ASP A 531 0.03 23.17 -10.62
CA ASP A 531 0.12 24.59 -10.26
C ASP A 531 1.15 24.81 -9.13
N ARG A 532 1.17 23.93 -8.11
CA ARG A 532 2.15 24.01 -7.02
C ARG A 532 3.59 23.90 -7.54
N LEU A 533 3.87 22.97 -8.44
CA LEU A 533 5.21 22.83 -9.04
C LEU A 533 5.64 24.06 -9.86
N GLN A 534 4.69 24.85 -10.37
CA GLN A 534 4.98 26.11 -11.07
C GLN A 534 5.16 27.29 -10.10
N VAL A 535 4.36 27.35 -9.04
CA VAL A 535 4.36 28.47 -8.08
C VAL A 535 5.58 28.43 -7.16
N ILE A 536 5.90 27.26 -6.58
CA ILE A 536 6.96 27.13 -5.57
C ILE A 536 8.31 27.68 -6.05
N PRO A 537 8.84 27.33 -7.24
CA PRO A 537 10.14 27.84 -7.70
C PRO A 537 10.20 29.38 -7.83
N THR A 538 9.06 30.03 -8.03
CA THR A 538 9.01 31.50 -8.13
C THR A 538 9.11 32.21 -6.78
N LYS A 539 9.02 31.43 -5.69
CA LYS A 539 8.99 31.92 -4.30
C LYS A 539 10.18 31.45 -3.46
N LEU A 540 11.00 30.54 -4.03
CA LEU A 540 12.31 30.13 -3.55
C LEU A 540 13.38 31.00 -4.25
#